data_3ea13e2b2a898b290ee8ba53cb3642fb
#
_entry.id   3ea13e2b2a898b290ee8ba53cb3642fb
#
_cell.length_a   1.000
_cell.length_b   1.000
_cell.length_c   1.000
_cell.angle_alpha   90.00
_cell.angle_beta   90.00
_cell.angle_gamma   90.00
#
_symmetry.space_group_name_H-M   'P 1'
#
loop_
_entity.id
_entity.type
_entity.pdbx_description
1 polymer ?
#
loop_
_entity_poly.entity_id
_entity_poly.type
_entity_poly.pdbx_seq_one_letter_code
_entity_poly.pdbx_strand_id
1 'polypeptide(L)'
;MADQWRIVVRDRCDLLGEGPMWSDRANAVYWVDILGHRVNRLCLSSDQVASWVMPELIGWVIEREKTPGLIAGFASGFAELNLDPLGISPIADPQPGHPANRMNDAKADRAGRIFAGTKAEDGQASGALFRLDPDLSFVQVDSGYAIANGPAITPDGALMYHTDSALNRIFRFEIAQDGSLGPRHLFLEFPPEWGSPDGMTIDADGGLWVAHWGGGRVSRFWPDGTPDRAILLPASQITSCTFAGHDLDRMFITSAADGVDEEFAGQLFEVDPGVKGLPTMRFGG
;
A
#
# COMPACT_ATOMS: atom_id res chain seq x y z
N MET A 1 14.67 21.91 16.68
CA MET A 1 14.99 20.86 15.70
C MET A 1 14.09 21.16 14.53
N ALA A 2 14.59 21.24 13.29
CA ALA A 2 13.73 21.39 12.12
C ALA A 2 12.83 20.16 12.06
N ASP A 3 11.57 20.36 11.66
CA ASP A 3 10.64 19.26 11.48
C ASP A 3 11.24 18.28 10.47
N GLN A 4 11.26 16.99 10.83
CA GLN A 4 11.81 15.92 10.00
C GLN A 4 10.90 15.57 8.82
N TRP A 5 9.77 16.30 8.66
CA TRP A 5 8.76 16.06 7.64
C TRP A 5 8.29 17.38 7.01
N ARG A 6 7.77 17.29 5.80
CA ARG A 6 6.96 18.33 5.16
C ARG A 6 5.66 17.73 4.63
N ILE A 7 4.61 18.55 4.51
CA ILE A 7 3.39 18.16 3.82
C ILE A 7 3.48 18.50 2.34
N VAL A 8 2.86 17.68 1.50
CA VAL A 8 2.62 18.01 0.10
C VAL A 8 1.41 18.93 0.04
N VAL A 9 1.64 20.19 -0.38
CA VAL A 9 0.58 21.22 -0.42
C VAL A 9 -0.45 20.87 -1.50
N ARG A 10 -1.73 20.82 -1.12
CA ARG A 10 -2.86 20.54 -2.00
C ARG A 10 -4.17 21.09 -1.42
N ASP A 11 -5.22 21.17 -2.25
CA ASP A 11 -6.48 21.82 -1.89
C ASP A 11 -7.37 21.01 -0.95
N ARG A 12 -7.03 19.75 -0.65
CA ARG A 12 -7.83 18.84 0.18
C ARG A 12 -7.00 17.81 0.90
N CYS A 13 -7.52 17.31 2.03
CA CYS A 13 -7.01 16.12 2.73
C CYS A 13 -7.73 14.88 2.21
N ASP A 14 -7.08 13.72 2.33
CA ASP A 14 -7.70 12.43 2.04
C ASP A 14 -8.52 11.97 3.25
N LEU A 15 -9.71 11.42 2.99
CA LEU A 15 -10.47 10.73 4.03
C LEU A 15 -9.74 9.46 4.45
N LEU A 16 -9.24 8.70 3.46
CA LEU A 16 -8.41 7.52 3.70
C LEU A 16 -7.34 7.44 2.61
N GLY A 17 -6.27 8.22 2.78
CA GLY A 17 -5.12 8.21 1.88
C GLY A 17 -4.36 6.91 2.03
N GLU A 18 -4.09 6.18 0.90
CA GLU A 18 -3.55 4.83 0.93
C GLU A 18 -2.73 4.49 -0.33
N GLY A 19 -2.04 3.34 -0.27
CA GLY A 19 -1.39 2.69 -1.39
C GLY A 19 -0.43 3.59 -2.17
N PRO A 20 0.51 4.33 -1.53
CA PRO A 20 1.44 5.18 -2.25
C PRO A 20 2.39 4.33 -3.10
N MET A 21 2.55 4.73 -4.37
CA MET A 21 3.37 4.05 -5.37
C MET A 21 4.23 5.06 -6.12
N TRP A 22 5.51 4.78 -6.24
CA TRP A 22 6.42 5.55 -7.07
C TRP A 22 6.43 5.05 -8.52
N SER A 23 6.30 5.96 -9.48
CA SER A 23 6.54 5.73 -10.90
C SER A 23 7.76 6.55 -11.35
N ASP A 24 8.85 5.87 -11.67
CA ASP A 24 10.04 6.48 -12.27
C ASP A 24 9.76 6.97 -13.70
N ARG A 25 8.86 6.27 -14.45
CA ARG A 25 8.44 6.65 -15.80
C ARG A 25 7.70 7.98 -15.82
N ALA A 26 6.81 8.20 -14.85
CA ALA A 26 6.05 9.44 -14.74
C ALA A 26 6.75 10.50 -13.89
N ASN A 27 7.87 10.18 -13.23
CA ASN A 27 8.50 10.96 -12.17
C ASN A 27 7.46 11.48 -11.16
N ALA A 28 6.63 10.56 -10.66
CA ALA A 28 5.47 10.90 -9.85
C ALA A 28 5.17 9.86 -8.77
N VAL A 29 4.62 10.34 -7.66
CA VAL A 29 4.01 9.50 -6.62
C VAL A 29 2.51 9.44 -6.88
N TYR A 30 1.97 8.23 -7.01
CA TYR A 30 0.53 7.95 -7.05
C TYR A 30 0.09 7.48 -5.67
N TRP A 31 -1.14 7.77 -5.29
CA TRP A 31 -1.82 7.20 -4.12
C TRP A 31 -3.33 7.27 -4.33
N VAL A 32 -4.08 6.57 -3.50
CA VAL A 32 -5.54 6.61 -3.53
C VAL A 32 -6.08 7.35 -2.29
N ASP A 33 -7.26 7.94 -2.41
CA ASP A 33 -8.15 8.25 -1.30
C ASP A 33 -9.32 7.27 -1.40
N ILE A 34 -9.27 6.20 -0.60
CA ILE A 34 -10.24 5.09 -0.70
C ILE A 34 -11.64 5.62 -0.48
N LEU A 35 -11.89 6.29 0.66
CA LEU A 35 -13.21 6.80 1.03
C LEU A 35 -13.61 8.05 0.23
N GLY A 36 -12.63 8.79 -0.30
CA GLY A 36 -12.86 9.91 -1.20
C GLY A 36 -13.04 9.50 -2.65
N HIS A 37 -12.94 8.20 -2.98
CA HIS A 37 -13.05 7.64 -4.34
C HIS A 37 -12.12 8.35 -5.34
N ARG A 38 -10.81 8.37 -5.05
CA ARG A 38 -9.86 9.12 -5.89
C ARG A 38 -8.56 8.37 -6.11
N VAL A 39 -8.00 8.59 -7.28
CA VAL A 39 -6.57 8.40 -7.54
C VAL A 39 -5.93 9.78 -7.59
N ASN A 40 -4.81 9.94 -6.91
CA ASN A 40 -4.03 11.17 -6.88
C ASN A 40 -2.63 10.91 -7.46
N ARG A 41 -2.01 11.95 -8.02
CA ARG A 41 -0.65 11.90 -8.56
C ARG A 41 0.08 13.20 -8.24
N LEU A 42 1.19 13.11 -7.52
CA LEU A 42 2.14 14.19 -7.32
C LEU A 42 3.26 14.09 -8.35
N CYS A 43 3.43 15.09 -9.19
CA CYS A 43 4.57 15.20 -10.08
C CYS A 43 5.77 15.82 -9.32
N LEU A 44 6.88 15.09 -9.17
CA LEU A 44 8.02 15.55 -8.36
C LEU A 44 8.83 16.69 -9.00
N SER A 45 8.68 16.92 -10.30
CA SER A 45 9.36 18.03 -10.98
C SER A 45 8.64 19.38 -10.87
N SER A 46 7.33 19.38 -10.60
CA SER A 46 6.51 20.59 -10.52
C SER A 46 5.82 20.81 -9.18
N ASP A 47 5.89 19.83 -8.29
CA ASP A 47 5.14 19.77 -7.01
C ASP A 47 3.61 19.89 -7.20
N GLN A 48 3.10 19.61 -8.41
CA GLN A 48 1.68 19.69 -8.69
C GLN A 48 0.98 18.35 -8.45
N VAL A 49 -0.21 18.43 -7.84
CA VAL A 49 -1.09 17.29 -7.61
C VAL A 49 -2.23 17.30 -8.62
N ALA A 50 -2.40 16.20 -9.35
CA ALA A 50 -3.58 15.89 -10.15
C ALA A 50 -4.44 14.85 -9.43
N SER A 51 -5.76 14.88 -9.65
CA SER A 51 -6.70 13.98 -8.99
C SER A 51 -7.82 13.57 -9.95
N TRP A 52 -8.17 12.27 -9.94
CA TRP A 52 -9.25 11.69 -10.74
C TRP A 52 -10.29 11.04 -9.83
N VAL A 53 -11.57 11.35 -10.08
CA VAL A 53 -12.69 10.75 -9.33
C VAL A 53 -12.99 9.37 -9.90
N MET A 54 -13.09 8.38 -9.03
CA MET A 54 -13.45 7.01 -9.36
C MET A 54 -14.93 6.74 -9.07
N PRO A 55 -15.56 5.78 -9.76
CA PRO A 55 -16.99 5.51 -9.58
C PRO A 55 -17.32 4.80 -8.24
N GLU A 56 -16.34 4.20 -7.61
CA GLU A 56 -16.46 3.44 -6.36
C GLU A 56 -15.16 3.50 -5.54
N LEU A 57 -15.14 2.86 -4.36
CA LEU A 57 -13.95 2.72 -3.52
C LEU A 57 -12.83 2.06 -4.31
N ILE A 58 -11.62 2.63 -4.19
CA ILE A 58 -10.40 2.12 -4.83
C ILE A 58 -9.31 1.97 -3.78
N GLY A 59 -8.82 0.75 -3.57
CA GLY A 59 -7.83 0.43 -2.54
C GLY A 59 -6.39 0.70 -2.96
N TRP A 60 -6.06 0.52 -4.22
CA TRP A 60 -4.68 0.64 -4.72
C TRP A 60 -4.63 0.78 -6.24
N VAL A 61 -3.47 1.24 -6.73
CA VAL A 61 -3.08 1.23 -8.15
C VAL A 61 -1.65 0.72 -8.30
N ILE A 62 -1.38 -0.05 -9.37
CA ILE A 62 -0.05 -0.59 -9.71
C ILE A 62 0.21 -0.37 -11.20
N GLU A 63 1.39 0.15 -11.53
CA GLU A 63 1.78 0.44 -12.92
C GLU A 63 2.01 -0.86 -13.71
N ARG A 64 1.64 -0.87 -14.98
CA ARG A 64 1.89 -1.99 -15.89
C ARG A 64 3.29 -1.89 -16.51
N GLU A 65 3.95 -3.05 -16.67
CA GLU A 65 5.30 -3.06 -17.22
C GLU A 65 5.31 -2.92 -18.74
N LYS A 66 4.47 -3.68 -19.44
CA LYS A 66 4.52 -3.81 -20.91
C LYS A 66 3.61 -2.86 -21.65
N THR A 67 2.51 -2.44 -21.04
CA THR A 67 1.49 -1.60 -21.65
C THR A 67 1.25 -0.36 -20.80
N PRO A 68 0.86 0.80 -21.41
CA PRO A 68 0.45 1.96 -20.63
C PRO A 68 -0.73 1.66 -19.73
N GLY A 69 -0.87 2.43 -18.64
CA GLY A 69 -1.98 2.33 -17.70
C GLY A 69 -1.60 1.61 -16.41
N LEU A 70 -2.61 1.34 -15.61
CA LEU A 70 -2.51 0.80 -14.28
C LEU A 70 -3.38 -0.46 -14.15
N ILE A 71 -3.06 -1.31 -13.21
CA ILE A 71 -4.01 -2.25 -12.60
C ILE A 71 -4.47 -1.63 -11.30
N ALA A 72 -5.76 -1.75 -11.00
CA ALA A 72 -6.39 -1.19 -9.83
C ALA A 72 -7.22 -2.23 -9.08
N GLY A 73 -7.31 -2.07 -7.76
CA GLY A 73 -8.23 -2.82 -6.90
C GLY A 73 -9.38 -1.94 -6.46
N PHE A 74 -10.56 -2.18 -7.04
CA PHE A 74 -11.81 -1.52 -6.69
C PHE A 74 -12.61 -2.33 -5.65
N ALA A 75 -13.67 -1.76 -5.10
CA ALA A 75 -14.61 -2.52 -4.28
C ALA A 75 -15.18 -3.71 -5.06
N SER A 76 -15.44 -3.54 -6.35
CA SER A 76 -15.91 -4.58 -7.26
C SER A 76 -14.83 -5.59 -7.72
N GLY A 77 -13.55 -5.40 -7.36
CA GLY A 77 -12.46 -6.31 -7.69
C GLY A 77 -11.34 -5.68 -8.54
N PHE A 78 -10.67 -6.52 -9.33
CA PHE A 78 -9.56 -6.11 -10.20
C PHE A 78 -10.06 -5.42 -11.46
N ALA A 79 -9.37 -4.36 -11.89
CA ALA A 79 -9.63 -3.69 -13.15
C ALA A 79 -8.34 -3.12 -13.79
N GLU A 80 -8.33 -2.99 -15.11
CA GLU A 80 -7.41 -2.11 -15.81
C GLU A 80 -7.91 -0.66 -15.69
N LEU A 81 -7.00 0.27 -15.45
CA LEU A 81 -7.30 1.69 -15.27
C LEU A 81 -6.40 2.55 -16.15
N ASN A 82 -7.00 3.41 -16.96
CA ASN A 82 -6.33 4.53 -17.61
C ASN A 82 -6.85 5.83 -17.00
N LEU A 83 -5.95 6.76 -16.71
CA LEU A 83 -6.32 8.05 -16.11
C LEU A 83 -6.59 9.13 -17.15
N ASP A 84 -5.88 9.11 -18.29
CA ASP A 84 -5.99 10.12 -19.35
C ASP A 84 -6.00 9.47 -20.76
N PRO A 85 -7.18 9.32 -21.40
CA PRO A 85 -8.53 9.58 -20.86
C PRO A 85 -8.92 8.56 -19.80
N LEU A 86 -9.78 8.96 -18.84
CA LEU A 86 -10.27 8.05 -17.83
C LEU A 86 -11.03 6.88 -18.45
N GLY A 87 -10.55 5.68 -18.20
CA GLY A 87 -11.15 4.43 -18.68
C GLY A 87 -10.92 3.31 -17.68
N ILE A 88 -11.96 2.54 -17.40
CA ILE A 88 -11.94 1.42 -16.46
C ILE A 88 -12.48 0.19 -17.17
N SER A 89 -11.69 -0.89 -17.19
CA SER A 89 -12.08 -2.19 -17.77
C SER A 89 -12.02 -3.25 -16.67
N PRO A 90 -13.16 -3.75 -16.17
CA PRO A 90 -13.18 -4.80 -15.15
C PRO A 90 -12.44 -6.06 -15.62
N ILE A 91 -11.67 -6.68 -14.73
CA ILE A 91 -10.99 -7.96 -14.95
C ILE A 91 -11.79 -9.06 -14.26
N ALA A 92 -11.93 -8.99 -12.93
CA ALA A 92 -12.62 -10.01 -12.16
C ALA A 92 -12.98 -9.51 -10.74
N ASP A 93 -14.08 -9.99 -10.20
CA ASP A 93 -14.37 -9.97 -8.78
C ASP A 93 -13.80 -11.25 -8.15
N PRO A 94 -12.79 -11.18 -7.26
CA PRO A 94 -12.19 -12.36 -6.66
C PRO A 94 -13.02 -12.96 -5.53
N GLN A 95 -14.02 -12.23 -4.98
CA GLN A 95 -14.86 -12.69 -3.88
C GLN A 95 -16.36 -12.40 -4.10
N PRO A 96 -16.98 -12.88 -5.19
CA PRO A 96 -18.38 -12.56 -5.51
C PRO A 96 -19.38 -13.04 -4.45
N GLY A 97 -18.98 -13.98 -3.58
CA GLY A 97 -19.78 -14.47 -2.45
C GLY A 97 -19.71 -13.60 -1.18
N HIS A 98 -18.89 -12.54 -1.18
CA HIS A 98 -18.65 -11.66 -0.04
C HIS A 98 -18.83 -10.18 -0.41
N PRO A 99 -20.06 -9.71 -0.63
CA PRO A 99 -20.33 -8.35 -1.13
C PRO A 99 -19.95 -7.23 -0.13
N ALA A 100 -19.68 -7.58 1.13
CA ALA A 100 -19.17 -6.65 2.13
C ALA A 100 -17.62 -6.51 2.08
N ASN A 101 -16.93 -7.32 1.26
CA ASN A 101 -15.50 -7.23 1.11
C ASN A 101 -15.13 -6.28 -0.04
N ARG A 102 -14.00 -5.61 0.12
CA ARG A 102 -13.40 -4.77 -0.93
C ARG A 102 -11.90 -5.02 -1.01
N MET A 103 -11.29 -4.68 -2.14
CA MET A 103 -9.85 -4.59 -2.22
C MET A 103 -9.31 -3.55 -1.24
N ASN A 104 -8.20 -3.86 -0.56
CA ASN A 104 -7.62 -2.99 0.45
C ASN A 104 -6.21 -2.53 0.09
N ASP A 105 -5.20 -3.40 0.11
CA ASP A 105 -3.83 -3.07 -0.24
C ASP A 105 -3.20 -4.14 -1.14
N ALA A 106 -2.17 -3.77 -1.92
CA ALA A 106 -1.51 -4.67 -2.85
C ALA A 106 -0.07 -4.26 -3.17
N LYS A 107 0.72 -5.24 -3.62
CA LYS A 107 2.07 -5.01 -4.14
C LYS A 107 2.38 -5.97 -5.30
N ALA A 108 3.10 -5.47 -6.31
CA ALA A 108 3.67 -6.32 -7.34
C ALA A 108 4.98 -6.97 -6.87
N ASP A 109 5.25 -8.19 -7.33
CA ASP A 109 6.52 -8.84 -7.15
C ASP A 109 7.44 -8.70 -8.39
N ARG A 110 8.67 -9.18 -8.26
CA ARG A 110 9.67 -9.16 -9.36
C ARG A 110 9.29 -10.00 -10.59
N ALA A 111 8.33 -10.92 -10.46
CA ALA A 111 7.81 -11.72 -11.56
C ALA A 111 6.61 -11.05 -12.26
N GLY A 112 6.22 -9.85 -11.79
CA GLY A 112 5.09 -9.09 -12.32
C GLY A 112 3.73 -9.58 -11.86
N ARG A 113 3.66 -10.39 -10.81
CA ARG A 113 2.41 -10.81 -10.17
C ARG A 113 2.01 -9.78 -9.12
N ILE A 114 0.71 -9.58 -8.94
CA ILE A 114 0.19 -8.72 -7.86
C ILE A 114 -0.34 -9.61 -6.75
N PHE A 115 0.13 -9.39 -5.51
CA PHE A 115 -0.49 -9.91 -4.30
C PHE A 115 -1.38 -8.82 -3.71
N ALA A 116 -2.68 -9.12 -3.54
CA ALA A 116 -3.69 -8.15 -3.14
C ALA A 116 -4.60 -8.71 -2.06
N GLY A 117 -4.76 -7.98 -0.98
CA GLY A 117 -5.61 -8.32 0.14
C GLY A 117 -7.00 -7.70 0.05
N THR A 118 -7.98 -8.34 0.67
CA THR A 118 -9.33 -7.78 0.86
C THR A 118 -9.60 -7.50 2.33
N LYS A 119 -10.41 -6.47 2.56
CA LYS A 119 -10.94 -6.09 3.88
C LYS A 119 -12.43 -6.36 3.93
N ALA A 120 -12.90 -6.92 5.04
CA ALA A 120 -14.32 -7.08 5.32
C ALA A 120 -14.87 -5.84 6.02
N GLU A 121 -15.80 -5.14 5.38
CA GLU A 121 -16.41 -3.92 5.95
C GLU A 121 -17.41 -4.23 7.08
N ASP A 122 -17.87 -5.47 7.20
CA ASP A 122 -18.71 -5.96 8.30
C ASP A 122 -17.91 -6.42 9.54
N GLY A 123 -16.58 -6.29 9.50
CA GLY A 123 -15.67 -6.69 10.58
C GLY A 123 -15.50 -8.20 10.75
N GLN A 124 -16.03 -9.01 9.84
CA GLN A 124 -15.79 -10.45 9.84
C GLN A 124 -14.40 -10.77 9.29
N ALA A 125 -13.82 -11.91 9.67
CA ALA A 125 -12.57 -12.40 9.11
C ALA A 125 -12.80 -13.15 7.79
N SER A 126 -13.55 -12.54 6.87
CA SER A 126 -13.89 -13.09 5.55
C SER A 126 -12.96 -12.60 4.44
N GLY A 127 -12.04 -11.71 4.76
CA GLY A 127 -11.01 -11.23 3.84
C GLY A 127 -10.02 -12.33 3.45
N ALA A 128 -9.40 -12.15 2.30
CA ALA A 128 -8.44 -13.08 1.72
C ALA A 128 -7.28 -12.36 1.04
N LEU A 129 -6.23 -13.11 0.74
CA LEU A 129 -5.11 -12.68 -0.08
C LEU A 129 -5.17 -13.39 -1.42
N PHE A 130 -5.13 -12.62 -2.49
CA PHE A 130 -5.16 -13.09 -3.87
C PHE A 130 -3.84 -12.81 -4.55
N ARG A 131 -3.48 -13.65 -5.52
CA ARG A 131 -2.44 -13.40 -6.50
C ARG A 131 -3.09 -13.21 -7.86
N LEU A 132 -2.83 -12.09 -8.52
CA LEU A 132 -3.17 -11.82 -9.91
C LEU A 132 -1.92 -12.04 -10.76
N ASP A 133 -1.99 -12.95 -11.71
CA ASP A 133 -0.88 -13.31 -12.60
C ASP A 133 -0.84 -12.41 -13.87
N PRO A 134 0.30 -12.30 -14.59
CA PRO A 134 0.42 -11.44 -15.76
C PRO A 134 -0.55 -11.73 -16.92
N ASP A 135 -1.15 -12.91 -16.95
CA ASP A 135 -2.17 -13.30 -17.94
C ASP A 135 -3.60 -12.94 -17.49
N LEU A 136 -3.73 -12.17 -16.40
CA LEU A 136 -4.97 -11.75 -15.75
C LEU A 136 -5.74 -12.90 -15.06
N SER A 137 -5.20 -14.09 -14.99
CA SER A 137 -5.73 -15.12 -14.11
C SER A 137 -5.42 -14.79 -12.64
N PHE A 138 -6.26 -15.26 -11.72
CA PHE A 138 -6.04 -15.04 -10.30
C PHE A 138 -6.33 -16.28 -9.48
N VAL A 139 -5.73 -16.34 -8.29
CA VAL A 139 -5.92 -17.43 -7.33
C VAL A 139 -5.91 -16.86 -5.91
N GLN A 140 -6.77 -17.40 -5.05
CA GLN A 140 -6.68 -17.16 -3.61
C GLN A 140 -5.50 -17.95 -3.05
N VAL A 141 -4.56 -17.24 -2.39
CA VAL A 141 -3.34 -17.83 -1.84
C VAL A 141 -3.36 -17.91 -0.31
N ASP A 142 -4.23 -17.14 0.35
CA ASP A 142 -4.46 -17.21 1.79
C ASP A 142 -5.81 -16.59 2.17
N SER A 143 -6.29 -16.75 3.43
CA SER A 143 -7.61 -16.26 3.86
C SER A 143 -7.70 -16.08 5.38
N GLY A 144 -8.87 -15.58 5.83
CA GLY A 144 -9.16 -15.40 7.24
C GLY A 144 -8.61 -14.10 7.80
N TYR A 145 -8.62 -13.03 7.02
CA TYR A 145 -8.27 -11.68 7.41
C TYR A 145 -9.53 -10.87 7.71
N ALA A 146 -9.47 -10.06 8.75
CA ALA A 146 -10.46 -9.00 8.93
C ALA A 146 -10.03 -7.74 8.16
N ILE A 147 -8.76 -7.34 8.27
CA ILE A 147 -8.20 -6.19 7.58
C ILE A 147 -6.83 -6.59 7.01
N ALA A 148 -6.81 -7.09 5.78
CA ALA A 148 -5.59 -7.42 5.07
C ALA A 148 -4.86 -6.15 4.62
N ASN A 149 -3.61 -5.94 5.06
CA ASN A 149 -2.77 -4.80 4.73
C ASN A 149 -1.34 -5.21 4.36
N GLY A 150 -0.57 -4.26 3.81
CA GLY A 150 0.63 -4.58 3.06
C GLY A 150 0.20 -5.24 1.75
N PRO A 151 0.98 -5.99 1.01
CA PRO A 151 2.22 -6.66 1.38
C PRO A 151 3.47 -5.82 1.18
N ALA A 152 4.59 -6.32 1.74
CA ALA A 152 5.92 -5.93 1.35
C ALA A 152 6.70 -7.19 0.95
N ILE A 153 7.39 -7.12 -0.18
CA ILE A 153 8.06 -8.28 -0.78
C ILE A 153 9.55 -8.00 -0.88
N THR A 154 10.38 -8.95 -0.45
CA THR A 154 11.84 -8.82 -0.52
C THR A 154 12.33 -8.71 -1.97
N PRO A 155 13.45 -8.01 -2.24
CA PRO A 155 13.91 -7.74 -3.60
C PRO A 155 14.27 -9.00 -4.40
N ASP A 156 14.65 -10.09 -3.71
CA ASP A 156 14.86 -11.40 -4.31
C ASP A 156 13.54 -12.13 -4.64
N GLY A 157 12.41 -11.60 -4.14
CA GLY A 157 11.08 -12.18 -4.32
C GLY A 157 10.84 -13.46 -3.50
N ALA A 158 11.69 -13.74 -2.50
CA ALA A 158 11.64 -14.99 -1.73
C ALA A 158 10.71 -14.90 -0.51
N LEU A 159 10.52 -13.70 0.05
CA LEU A 159 9.71 -13.49 1.24
C LEU A 159 8.67 -12.39 1.00
N MET A 160 7.50 -12.56 1.61
CA MET A 160 6.45 -11.55 1.72
C MET A 160 6.09 -11.36 3.18
N TYR A 161 5.98 -10.08 3.59
CA TYR A 161 5.34 -9.67 4.84
C TYR A 161 3.92 -9.22 4.52
N HIS A 162 2.95 -9.61 5.33
CA HIS A 162 1.54 -9.29 5.15
C HIS A 162 0.86 -9.11 6.49
N THR A 163 -0.02 -8.13 6.62
CA THR A 163 -0.62 -7.71 7.88
C THR A 163 -2.07 -8.16 7.98
N ASP A 164 -2.51 -8.54 9.20
CA ASP A 164 -3.89 -8.38 9.62
C ASP A 164 -3.93 -7.29 10.70
N SER A 165 -4.34 -6.09 10.30
CA SER A 165 -4.37 -4.91 11.18
C SER A 165 -5.32 -5.09 12.37
N ALA A 166 -6.41 -5.83 12.19
CA ALA A 166 -7.37 -6.10 13.26
C ALA A 166 -6.78 -6.99 14.38
N LEU A 167 -5.79 -7.80 14.05
CA LEU A 167 -5.06 -8.64 15.00
C LEU A 167 -3.79 -7.97 15.53
N ASN A 168 -3.42 -6.80 15.05
CA ASN A 168 -2.13 -6.15 15.31
C ASN A 168 -0.92 -7.03 14.96
N ARG A 169 -1.02 -7.83 13.90
CA ARG A 169 -0.01 -8.82 13.52
C ARG A 169 0.48 -8.68 12.11
N ILE A 170 1.79 -8.85 11.97
CA ILE A 170 2.45 -9.00 10.67
C ILE A 170 2.90 -10.45 10.55
N PHE A 171 2.53 -11.09 9.46
CA PHE A 171 2.92 -12.44 9.10
C PHE A 171 4.00 -12.43 8.03
N ARG A 172 4.76 -13.51 7.96
CA ARG A 172 5.78 -13.75 6.93
C ARG A 172 5.42 -15.03 6.18
N PHE A 173 5.60 -14.99 4.85
CA PHE A 173 5.44 -16.11 3.95
C PHE A 173 6.69 -16.29 3.11
N GLU A 174 7.08 -17.53 2.84
CA GLU A 174 7.99 -17.85 1.74
C GLU A 174 7.19 -17.83 0.43
N ILE A 175 7.80 -17.28 -0.64
CA ILE A 175 7.24 -17.27 -1.98
C ILE A 175 8.03 -18.25 -2.83
N ALA A 176 7.39 -19.29 -3.32
CA ALA A 176 8.01 -20.22 -4.27
C ALA A 176 8.12 -19.59 -5.67
N GLN A 177 8.93 -20.18 -6.54
CA GLN A 177 9.17 -19.67 -7.89
C GLN A 177 7.88 -19.54 -8.72
N ASP A 178 6.92 -20.43 -8.52
CA ASP A 178 5.59 -20.38 -9.17
C ASP A 178 4.63 -19.36 -8.52
N GLY A 179 5.07 -18.69 -7.44
CA GLY A 179 4.27 -17.72 -6.69
C GLY A 179 3.32 -18.32 -5.68
N SER A 180 3.39 -19.60 -5.41
CA SER A 180 2.69 -20.21 -4.28
C SER A 180 3.33 -19.75 -2.96
N LEU A 181 2.49 -19.62 -1.90
CA LEU A 181 2.94 -19.22 -0.59
C LEU A 181 3.18 -20.44 0.29
N GLY A 182 4.27 -20.41 1.05
CA GLY A 182 4.52 -21.30 2.17
C GLY A 182 3.57 -21.05 3.35
N PRO A 183 3.73 -21.76 4.47
CA PRO A 183 2.94 -21.57 5.67
C PRO A 183 3.03 -20.13 6.20
N ARG A 184 1.92 -19.65 6.78
CA ARG A 184 1.83 -18.37 7.48
C ARG A 184 2.61 -18.46 8.80
N HIS A 185 3.63 -17.61 8.96
CA HIS A 185 4.41 -17.50 10.21
C HIS A 185 4.23 -16.13 10.83
N LEU A 186 3.98 -16.05 12.13
CA LEU A 186 3.99 -14.77 12.85
C LEU A 186 5.40 -14.17 12.77
N PHE A 187 5.48 -12.91 12.32
CA PHE A 187 6.73 -12.17 12.28
C PHE A 187 6.80 -11.11 13.38
N LEU A 188 5.77 -10.26 13.49
CA LEU A 188 5.66 -9.23 14.53
C LEU A 188 4.25 -9.20 15.11
N GLU A 189 4.14 -8.89 16.39
CA GLU A 189 2.89 -8.52 17.04
C GLU A 189 3.08 -7.14 17.68
N PHE A 190 2.22 -6.18 17.29
CA PHE A 190 2.30 -4.82 17.78
C PHE A 190 1.61 -4.72 19.13
N PRO A 191 2.27 -4.13 20.14
CA PRO A 191 1.60 -3.81 21.39
C PRO A 191 0.55 -2.72 21.15
N PRO A 192 -0.57 -2.69 21.91
CA PRO A 192 -1.69 -1.76 21.68
C PRO A 192 -1.31 -0.28 21.61
N GLU A 193 -0.30 0.14 22.35
CA GLU A 193 0.20 1.51 22.37
C GLU A 193 0.94 1.93 21.10
N TRP A 194 1.22 1.01 20.20
CA TRP A 194 1.82 1.31 18.91
C TRP A 194 0.78 1.62 17.83
N GLY A 195 -0.50 1.40 18.11
CA GLY A 195 -1.54 1.35 17.09
C GLY A 195 -1.49 0.05 16.30
N SER A 196 -2.20 -0.01 15.18
CA SER A 196 -2.25 -1.20 14.33
C SER A 196 -1.24 -1.10 13.16
N PRO A 197 -0.53 -2.17 12.80
CA PRO A 197 0.30 -2.19 11.60
C PRO A 197 -0.58 -2.06 10.36
N ASP A 198 -0.13 -1.25 9.40
CA ASP A 198 -0.87 -0.94 8.19
C ASP A 198 0.01 -1.19 6.95
N GLY A 199 0.02 -0.31 5.96
CA GLY A 199 0.82 -0.45 4.76
C GLY A 199 2.33 -0.48 5.03
N MET A 200 3.09 -1.15 4.16
CA MET A 200 4.51 -1.46 4.37
C MET A 200 5.33 -1.31 3.09
N THR A 201 6.65 -1.07 3.28
CA THR A 201 7.65 -1.16 2.22
C THR A 201 8.98 -1.69 2.76
N ILE A 202 9.91 -2.08 1.86
CA ILE A 202 11.25 -2.54 2.22
C ILE A 202 12.27 -1.57 1.63
N ASP A 203 13.33 -1.26 2.38
CA ASP A 203 14.45 -0.46 1.89
C ASP A 203 15.59 -1.32 1.30
N ALA A 204 16.60 -0.64 0.76
CA ALA A 204 17.74 -1.30 0.10
C ALA A 204 18.63 -2.10 1.06
N ASP A 205 18.58 -1.82 2.36
CA ASP A 205 19.30 -2.55 3.40
C ASP A 205 18.49 -3.73 3.96
N GLY A 206 17.27 -3.99 3.40
CA GLY A 206 16.36 -5.05 3.83
C GLY A 206 15.50 -4.70 5.04
N GLY A 207 15.52 -3.44 5.50
CA GLY A 207 14.67 -2.97 6.59
C GLY A 207 13.20 -2.88 6.17
N LEU A 208 12.30 -3.41 6.99
CA LEU A 208 10.85 -3.33 6.81
C LEU A 208 10.32 -2.06 7.46
N TRP A 209 9.72 -1.17 6.65
CA TRP A 209 9.04 0.03 7.10
C TRP A 209 7.55 -0.21 7.18
N VAL A 210 6.95 0.07 8.33
CA VAL A 210 5.54 -0.20 8.64
C VAL A 210 4.88 1.09 9.11
N ALA A 211 3.76 1.46 8.49
CA ALA A 211 2.89 2.53 8.95
C ALA A 211 2.04 2.06 10.15
N HIS A 212 1.73 2.98 11.07
CA HIS A 212 0.99 2.68 12.29
C HIS A 212 -0.34 3.45 12.32
N TRP A 213 -1.43 2.77 12.00
CA TRP A 213 -2.78 3.32 12.19
C TRP A 213 -3.04 3.57 13.69
N GLY A 214 -3.33 4.81 14.03
CA GLY A 214 -3.50 5.24 15.43
C GLY A 214 -2.20 5.43 16.22
N GLY A 215 -1.04 5.21 15.60
CA GLY A 215 0.27 5.30 16.26
C GLY A 215 1.11 6.53 15.90
N GLY A 216 0.70 7.35 14.92
CA GLY A 216 1.35 8.61 14.56
C GLY A 216 2.79 8.46 14.07
N ARG A 217 3.14 7.37 13.40
CA ARG A 217 4.52 7.10 12.98
C ARG A 217 4.62 6.07 11.87
N VAL A 218 5.82 6.02 11.27
CA VAL A 218 6.32 4.87 10.50
C VAL A 218 7.53 4.31 11.22
N SER A 219 7.57 3.00 11.47
CA SER A 219 8.70 2.32 12.14
C SER A 219 9.45 1.42 11.18
N ARG A 220 10.78 1.39 11.35
CA ARG A 220 11.69 0.48 10.65
C ARG A 220 12.06 -0.69 11.52
N PHE A 221 11.98 -1.90 10.97
CA PHE A 221 12.37 -3.15 11.63
C PHE A 221 13.44 -3.87 10.79
N TRP A 222 14.40 -4.47 11.45
CA TRP A 222 15.35 -5.36 10.80
C TRP A 222 14.67 -6.67 10.35
N PRO A 223 15.29 -7.45 9.42
CA PRO A 223 14.70 -8.71 8.94
C PRO A 223 14.44 -9.78 10.03
N ASP A 224 15.07 -9.64 11.19
CA ASP A 224 14.82 -10.48 12.37
C ASP A 224 13.66 -9.99 13.26
N GLY A 225 13.02 -8.85 12.89
CA GLY A 225 11.93 -8.23 13.63
C GLY A 225 12.37 -7.26 14.73
N THR A 226 13.67 -7.04 14.95
CA THR A 226 14.12 -6.07 15.94
C THR A 226 13.83 -4.63 15.47
N PRO A 227 13.29 -3.74 16.34
CA PRO A 227 13.09 -2.35 16.01
C PRO A 227 14.43 -1.63 15.75
N ASP A 228 14.50 -0.82 14.69
CA ASP A 228 15.63 0.06 14.41
C ASP A 228 15.32 1.50 14.86
N ARG A 229 14.36 2.13 14.20
CA ARG A 229 13.96 3.53 14.45
C ARG A 229 12.53 3.80 14.02
N ALA A 230 12.00 4.96 14.40
CA ALA A 230 10.70 5.45 13.96
C ALA A 230 10.78 6.92 13.55
N ILE A 231 9.96 7.31 12.57
CA ILE A 231 9.69 8.68 12.16
C ILE A 231 8.32 9.05 12.71
N LEU A 232 8.28 10.03 13.61
CA LEU A 232 7.05 10.53 14.20
C LEU A 232 6.41 11.56 13.29
N LEU A 233 5.10 11.52 13.15
CA LEU A 233 4.28 12.38 12.31
C LEU A 233 3.15 13.03 13.12
N PRO A 234 2.70 14.23 12.73
CA PRO A 234 1.69 14.98 13.49
C PRO A 234 0.25 14.57 13.18
N ALA A 235 0.03 13.37 12.63
CA ALA A 235 -1.28 12.76 12.39
C ALA A 235 -1.29 11.37 13.01
N SER A 236 -2.39 10.99 13.66
CA SER A 236 -2.48 9.71 14.36
C SER A 236 -2.64 8.52 13.40
N GLN A 237 -3.43 8.69 12.34
CA GLN A 237 -3.76 7.63 11.38
C GLN A 237 -2.79 7.62 10.21
N ILE A 238 -1.61 7.02 10.40
CA ILE A 238 -0.61 6.80 9.36
C ILE A 238 -0.90 5.47 8.68
N THR A 239 -1.10 5.49 7.36
CA THR A 239 -1.69 4.39 6.61
C THR A 239 -0.68 3.59 5.81
N SER A 240 0.23 4.25 5.06
CA SER A 240 1.19 3.53 4.21
C SER A 240 2.39 4.41 3.87
N CYS A 241 3.42 3.82 3.26
CA CYS A 241 4.62 4.54 2.85
C CYS A 241 5.25 3.95 1.59
N THR A 242 5.96 4.81 0.83
CA THR A 242 6.75 4.42 -0.34
C THR A 242 8.00 5.27 -0.47
N PHE A 243 9.07 4.68 -0.99
CA PHE A 243 10.24 5.42 -1.43
C PHE A 243 10.01 6.00 -2.82
N ALA A 244 10.56 7.18 -3.09
CA ALA A 244 10.41 7.87 -4.36
C ALA A 244 11.63 8.76 -4.68
N GLY A 245 11.61 9.36 -5.88
CA GLY A 245 12.71 10.16 -6.40
C GLY A 245 13.73 9.34 -7.17
N HIS A 246 14.57 10.03 -7.94
CA HIS A 246 15.58 9.37 -8.80
C HIS A 246 16.52 8.46 -8.00
N ASP A 247 16.89 8.90 -6.79
CA ASP A 247 17.84 8.18 -5.91
C ASP A 247 17.13 7.29 -4.88
N LEU A 248 15.79 7.27 -4.88
CA LEU A 248 14.95 6.53 -3.92
C LEU A 248 15.26 6.87 -2.45
N ASP A 249 15.64 8.10 -2.18
CA ASP A 249 16.07 8.61 -0.86
C ASP A 249 15.01 9.50 -0.19
N ARG A 250 13.83 9.66 -0.82
CA ARG A 250 12.68 10.40 -0.30
C ARG A 250 11.59 9.38 0.04
N MET A 251 10.98 9.53 1.21
CA MET A 251 9.83 8.69 1.59
C MET A 251 8.56 9.53 1.61
N PHE A 252 7.52 9.04 0.94
CA PHE A 252 6.18 9.61 0.98
C PHE A 252 5.28 8.72 1.82
N ILE A 253 4.52 9.35 2.73
CA ILE A 253 3.72 8.67 3.76
C ILE A 253 2.30 9.21 3.67
N THR A 254 1.34 8.32 3.50
CA THR A 254 -0.09 8.64 3.48
C THR A 254 -0.68 8.60 4.88
N SER A 255 -1.77 9.35 5.07
CA SER A 255 -2.54 9.36 6.31
C SER A 255 -4.03 9.50 6.03
N ALA A 256 -4.85 9.29 7.05
CA ALA A 256 -6.29 9.39 6.98
C ALA A 256 -6.86 10.48 7.89
N ALA A 257 -8.01 11.05 7.49
CA ALA A 257 -8.82 11.98 8.27
C ALA A 257 -10.16 11.37 8.70
N ASP A 258 -10.35 10.07 8.50
CA ASP A 258 -11.60 9.39 8.81
C ASP A 258 -11.84 9.32 10.33
N GLY A 259 -12.90 10.01 10.80
CA GLY A 259 -13.32 10.00 12.19
C GLY A 259 -12.40 10.75 13.16
N VAL A 260 -11.41 11.51 12.69
CA VAL A 260 -10.53 12.34 13.53
C VAL A 260 -10.57 13.82 13.11
N ASP A 261 -10.39 14.71 14.09
CA ASP A 261 -10.28 16.16 13.90
C ASP A 261 -8.88 16.62 14.31
N GLU A 262 -7.89 16.37 13.45
CA GLU A 262 -6.49 16.70 13.65
C GLU A 262 -6.00 17.59 12.51
N GLU A 263 -5.17 18.59 12.82
CA GLU A 263 -4.69 19.59 11.85
C GLU A 263 -4.03 18.99 10.61
N PHE A 264 -3.31 17.86 10.79
CA PHE A 264 -2.54 17.22 9.72
C PHE A 264 -3.12 15.86 9.27
N ALA A 265 -4.34 15.51 9.71
CA ALA A 265 -4.99 14.28 9.27
C ALA A 265 -5.27 14.30 7.77
N GLY A 266 -5.10 13.15 7.11
CA GLY A 266 -5.32 12.99 5.68
C GLY A 266 -4.27 13.68 4.79
N GLN A 267 -3.15 14.17 5.33
CA GLN A 267 -2.07 14.74 4.54
C GLN A 267 -1.17 13.68 3.92
N LEU A 268 -0.53 14.03 2.82
CA LEU A 268 0.63 13.30 2.29
C LEU A 268 1.90 13.95 2.83
N PHE A 269 2.66 13.19 3.60
CA PHE A 269 3.93 13.63 4.17
C PHE A 269 5.10 13.21 3.29
N GLU A 270 6.14 14.01 3.30
CA GLU A 270 7.45 13.67 2.75
C GLU A 270 8.50 13.79 3.85
N VAL A 271 9.37 12.78 3.93
CA VAL A 271 10.46 12.71 4.92
C VAL A 271 11.76 12.21 4.27
N ASP A 272 12.88 12.52 4.90
CA ASP A 272 14.16 11.85 4.65
C ASP A 272 14.25 10.63 5.57
N PRO A 273 14.18 9.39 5.05
CA PRO A 273 14.26 8.17 5.87
C PRO A 273 15.69 7.84 6.31
N GLY A 274 16.71 8.53 5.75
CA GLY A 274 18.13 8.29 6.00
C GLY A 274 18.64 6.97 5.40
N VAL A 275 17.89 6.34 4.51
CA VAL A 275 18.25 5.15 3.74
C VAL A 275 17.58 5.23 2.36
N LYS A 276 18.03 4.41 1.42
CA LYS A 276 17.44 4.34 0.09
C LYS A 276 16.41 3.22 0.00
N GLY A 277 15.38 3.43 -0.82
CA GLY A 277 14.40 2.40 -1.17
C GLY A 277 14.86 1.46 -2.29
N LEU A 278 13.92 0.67 -2.75
CA LEU A 278 14.07 -0.25 -3.88
C LEU A 278 13.22 0.23 -5.06
N PRO A 279 13.59 -0.10 -6.30
CA PRO A 279 12.75 0.16 -7.47
C PRO A 279 11.35 -0.43 -7.31
N THR A 280 10.34 0.33 -7.71
CA THR A 280 8.95 -0.16 -7.67
C THR A 280 8.76 -1.27 -8.70
N MET A 281 8.22 -2.41 -8.25
CA MET A 281 7.85 -3.50 -9.13
C MET A 281 6.52 -3.19 -9.82
N ARG A 282 6.36 -3.70 -11.06
CA ARG A 282 5.20 -3.44 -11.91
C ARG A 282 4.48 -4.72 -12.26
N PHE A 283 3.25 -4.60 -12.68
CA PHE A 283 2.48 -5.72 -13.21
C PHE A 283 3.02 -6.15 -14.58
N GLY A 284 3.29 -7.43 -14.74
CA GLY A 284 3.96 -7.99 -15.92
C GLY A 284 3.08 -8.25 -17.14
N GLY A 285 1.77 -7.94 -17.04
CA GLY A 285 0.77 -8.10 -18.11
C GLY A 285 0.44 -6.82 -18.87
#